data_1704237e4d793ac36c727510ffaafbf5
#
_entry.id   1704237e4d793ac36c727510ffaafbf5
#
_cell.length_a   1.000
_cell.length_b   1.000
_cell.length_c   1.000
_cell.angle_alpha   90.00
_cell.angle_beta   90.00
_cell.angle_gamma   90.00
#
_symmetry.space_group_name_H-M   'P 1'
#
loop_
_entity.id
_entity.type
_entity.pdbx_description
1 polymer ?
#
loop_
_entity_poly.entity_id
_entity_poly.type
_entity_poly.pdbx_seq_one_letter_code
_entity_poly.pdbx_strand_id
1 'polypeptide(L)'
;PIEYRMNDLKIYGNPTPTNLKIDYKYSEDEILSEMKEYIDKTYVSHYSLNKFQATEFIIDSGHGEGFCIGNILKYAQRYGKKEGKNRNDLLKVIHYGIMALHNHDTTENKL
;
A
#
# COMPACT_ATOMS: atom_id res chain seq x y z
N PRO A 1 -2.84 13.06 2.49
CA PRO A 1 -2.83 14.42 3.02
C PRO A 1 -3.34 14.47 4.46
N ILE A 2 -2.83 15.39 5.24
CA ILE A 2 -3.24 15.55 6.64
C ILE A 2 -4.73 15.85 6.73
N GLU A 3 -5.24 16.68 5.86
CA GLU A 3 -6.66 17.05 5.86
C GLU A 3 -7.56 15.84 5.63
N TYR A 4 -7.16 14.95 4.73
CA TYR A 4 -7.88 13.71 4.45
C TYR A 4 -7.94 12.84 5.71
N ARG A 5 -6.81 12.69 6.39
CA ARG A 5 -6.76 11.91 7.63
C ARG A 5 -7.64 12.48 8.72
N MET A 6 -7.67 13.79 8.83
CA MET A 6 -8.54 14.46 9.81
C MET A 6 -10.01 14.24 9.49
N ASN A 7 -10.37 14.24 8.21
CA ASN A 7 -11.73 13.95 7.79
C ASN A 7 -12.11 12.52 8.12
N ASP A 8 -11.20 11.57 7.93
CA ASP A 8 -11.43 10.18 8.30
C ASP A 8 -11.63 10.04 9.81
N LEU A 9 -10.84 10.74 10.61
CA LEU A 9 -10.98 10.71 12.05
C LEU A 9 -12.34 11.26 12.49
N LYS A 10 -12.86 12.27 11.79
CA LYS A 10 -14.20 12.80 12.06
C LYS A 10 -15.28 11.77 11.75
N ILE A 11 -15.11 11.00 10.69
CA ILE A 11 -16.05 9.95 10.29
C ILE A 11 -16.08 8.83 11.33
N TYR A 12 -14.92 8.45 11.84
CA TYR A 12 -14.78 7.33 12.78
C TYR A 12 -14.80 7.76 14.25
N GLY A 13 -14.98 9.04 14.51
CA GLY A 13 -15.05 9.57 15.87
C GLY A 13 -13.79 10.30 16.30
N ASN A 14 -13.54 10.34 17.60
CA ASN A 14 -12.40 11.07 18.16
C ASN A 14 -11.08 10.35 17.84
N PRO A 15 -9.99 11.13 17.61
CA PRO A 15 -8.68 10.52 17.43
C PRO A 15 -8.27 9.66 18.63
N THR A 16 -7.56 8.57 18.35
CA THR A 16 -7.02 7.73 19.41
C THR A 16 -5.99 8.51 20.22
N PRO A 17 -6.11 8.57 21.55
CA PRO A 17 -5.10 9.24 22.38
C PRO A 17 -3.73 8.59 22.21
N THR A 18 -2.66 9.40 22.20
CA THR A 18 -1.30 8.91 22.00
C THR A 18 -0.81 7.97 23.09
N ASN A 19 -1.40 8.07 24.28
CA ASN A 19 -1.04 7.21 25.41
C ASN A 19 -1.93 5.98 25.55
N LEU A 20 -2.85 5.76 24.60
CA LEU A 20 -3.74 4.61 24.63
C LEU A 20 -3.00 3.37 24.12
N LYS A 21 -3.00 2.33 24.95
CA LYS A 21 -2.42 1.04 24.58
C LYS A 21 -3.49 0.22 23.88
N ILE A 22 -3.26 -0.14 22.62
CA ILE A 22 -4.22 -0.89 21.82
C ILE A 22 -3.77 -2.34 21.75
N ASP A 23 -4.70 -3.24 21.99
CA ASP A 23 -4.47 -4.68 21.89
C ASP A 23 -4.89 -5.12 20.47
N TYR A 24 -3.96 -5.10 19.55
CA TYR A 24 -4.22 -5.43 18.14
C TYR A 24 -4.49 -6.93 18.01
N LYS A 25 -5.56 -7.25 17.31
CA LYS A 25 -6.00 -8.64 17.19
C LYS A 25 -5.33 -9.39 16.05
N TYR A 26 -4.84 -8.68 15.05
CA TYR A 26 -4.25 -9.29 13.87
C TYR A 26 -2.81 -8.86 13.63
N SER A 27 -2.13 -8.46 14.68
CA SER A 27 -0.73 -8.02 14.62
C SER A 27 -0.53 -6.83 13.66
N GLU A 28 -1.54 -5.95 13.57
CA GLU A 28 -1.50 -4.84 12.61
C GLU A 28 -0.30 -3.93 12.83
N ASP A 29 0.04 -3.64 14.07
CA ASP A 29 1.19 -2.80 14.41
C ASP A 29 2.50 -3.41 13.94
N GLU A 30 2.68 -4.71 14.18
CA GLU A 30 3.90 -5.41 13.78
C GLU A 30 3.99 -5.52 12.26
N ILE A 31 2.87 -5.83 11.61
CA ILE A 31 2.84 -5.97 10.15
C ILE A 31 3.06 -4.63 9.47
N LEU A 32 2.49 -3.54 10.01
CA LEU A 32 2.75 -2.20 9.46
C LEU A 32 4.22 -1.83 9.56
N SER A 33 4.87 -2.15 10.68
CA SER A 33 6.30 -1.93 10.85
C SER A 33 7.10 -2.74 9.83
N GLU A 34 6.74 -3.99 9.64
CA GLU A 34 7.38 -4.85 8.64
C GLU A 34 7.16 -4.34 7.22
N MET A 35 5.97 -3.84 6.92
CA MET A 35 5.67 -3.26 5.61
C MET A 35 6.56 -2.07 5.31
N LYS A 36 6.80 -1.22 6.31
CA LYS A 36 7.70 -0.10 6.12
C LYS A 36 9.11 -0.56 5.77
N GLU A 37 9.63 -1.54 6.49
CA GLU A 37 10.96 -2.10 6.18
C GLU A 37 11.01 -2.73 4.79
N TYR A 38 9.97 -3.48 4.45
CA TYR A 38 9.87 -4.12 3.14
C TYR A 38 9.91 -3.07 2.03
N ILE A 39 9.11 -2.02 2.16
CA ILE A 39 9.06 -0.94 1.18
C ILE A 39 10.41 -0.21 1.09
N ASP A 40 11.01 0.11 2.25
CA ASP A 40 12.32 0.77 2.27
C ASP A 40 13.36 -0.02 1.47
N LYS A 41 13.36 -1.33 1.61
CA LYS A 41 14.28 -2.20 0.86
C LYS A 41 14.05 -2.15 -0.64
N THR A 42 12.80 -1.99 -1.08
CA THR A 42 12.52 -1.87 -2.51
C THR A 42 13.11 -0.59 -3.11
N TYR A 43 13.22 0.47 -2.31
CA TYR A 43 13.75 1.75 -2.79
C TYR A 43 15.26 1.78 -2.88
N VAL A 44 15.98 0.94 -2.14
CA VAL A 44 17.44 0.98 -2.11
C VAL A 44 18.12 0.01 -3.07
N SER A 45 17.39 -0.87 -3.73
CA SER A 45 18.00 -1.82 -4.65
C SER A 45 18.10 -1.22 -6.06
N HIS A 46 19.22 -1.50 -6.77
CA HIS A 46 19.41 -1.01 -8.14
C HIS A 46 18.31 -1.50 -9.09
N TYR A 47 17.84 -2.71 -8.88
CA TYR A 47 16.79 -3.29 -9.69
C TYR A 47 15.47 -2.50 -9.53
N SER A 48 15.24 -1.97 -8.36
CA SER A 48 14.00 -1.23 -8.04
C SER A 48 13.90 0.10 -8.75
N LEU A 49 15.04 0.75 -9.03
CA LEU A 49 15.02 2.10 -9.61
C LEU A 49 14.30 2.11 -10.97
N ASN A 50 14.67 1.18 -11.86
CA ASN A 50 14.04 1.09 -13.18
C ASN A 50 12.56 0.71 -13.07
N LYS A 51 12.23 -0.15 -12.13
CA LYS A 51 10.84 -0.57 -11.90
C LYS A 51 9.99 0.61 -11.44
N PHE A 52 10.51 1.43 -10.54
CA PHE A 52 9.79 2.61 -10.06
C PHE A 52 9.62 3.65 -11.16
N GLN A 53 10.63 3.85 -11.99
CA GLN A 53 10.51 4.76 -13.13
C GLN A 53 9.41 4.32 -14.09
N ALA A 54 9.34 3.02 -14.38
CA ALA A 54 8.28 2.48 -15.23
C ALA A 54 6.90 2.66 -14.59
N THR A 55 6.80 2.41 -13.29
CA THR A 55 5.56 2.57 -12.55
C THR A 55 5.10 4.02 -12.55
N GLU A 56 6.02 4.96 -12.32
CA GLU A 56 5.70 6.40 -12.37
C GLU A 56 5.17 6.78 -13.74
N PHE A 57 5.80 6.30 -14.80
CA PHE A 57 5.37 6.57 -16.16
C PHE A 57 3.95 6.06 -16.41
N ILE A 58 3.65 4.85 -15.96
CA ILE A 58 2.32 4.25 -16.11
C ILE A 58 1.27 5.09 -15.37
N ILE A 59 1.58 5.48 -14.13
CA ILE A 59 0.67 6.28 -13.31
C ILE A 59 0.46 7.66 -13.93
N ASP A 60 1.54 8.31 -14.34
CA ASP A 60 1.47 9.64 -14.94
C ASP A 60 0.73 9.64 -16.28
N SER A 61 0.72 8.51 -16.96
CA SER A 61 -0.02 8.35 -18.22
C SER A 61 -1.51 8.11 -18.02
N GLY A 62 -1.99 8.04 -16.78
CA GLY A 62 -3.40 7.86 -16.48
C GLY A 62 -3.83 6.41 -16.30
N HIS A 63 -2.89 5.48 -16.22
CA HIS A 63 -3.19 4.04 -16.09
C HIS A 63 -2.93 3.49 -14.68
N GLY A 64 -2.80 4.38 -13.69
CA GLY A 64 -2.44 3.97 -12.33
C GLY A 64 -3.46 3.07 -11.66
N GLU A 65 -4.75 3.37 -11.83
CA GLU A 65 -5.80 2.56 -11.21
C GLU A 65 -5.76 1.11 -11.71
N GLY A 66 -5.80 0.93 -13.02
CA GLY A 66 -5.76 -0.40 -13.61
C GLY A 66 -4.47 -1.15 -13.27
N PHE A 67 -3.35 -0.44 -13.29
CA PHE A 67 -2.05 -1.03 -12.95
C PHE A 67 -2.04 -1.53 -11.51
N CYS A 68 -2.46 -0.71 -10.55
CA CYS A 68 -2.43 -1.08 -9.14
C CYS A 68 -3.41 -2.20 -8.82
N ILE A 69 -4.66 -2.06 -9.27
CA ILE A 69 -5.69 -3.08 -9.00
C ILE A 69 -5.31 -4.39 -9.69
N GLY A 70 -4.80 -4.31 -10.93
CA GLY A 70 -4.36 -5.50 -11.64
C GLY A 70 -3.26 -6.26 -10.91
N ASN A 71 -2.29 -5.54 -10.34
CA ASN A 71 -1.22 -6.17 -9.57
C ASN A 71 -1.73 -6.75 -8.25
N ILE A 72 -2.67 -6.08 -7.58
CA ILE A 72 -3.30 -6.63 -6.38
C ILE A 72 -3.94 -7.98 -6.71
N LEU A 73 -4.73 -8.03 -7.77
CA LEU A 73 -5.39 -9.26 -8.21
C LEU A 73 -4.39 -10.34 -8.59
N LYS A 74 -3.33 -9.94 -9.31
CA LYS A 74 -2.28 -10.87 -9.73
C LYS A 74 -1.65 -11.59 -8.54
N TYR A 75 -1.24 -10.84 -7.53
CA TYR A 75 -0.56 -11.45 -6.38
C TYR A 75 -1.53 -12.12 -5.43
N ALA A 76 -2.74 -11.63 -5.29
CA ALA A 76 -3.75 -12.29 -4.46
C ALA A 76 -4.10 -13.68 -4.99
N GLN A 77 -4.33 -13.81 -6.30
CA GLN A 77 -4.67 -15.11 -6.88
C GLN A 77 -3.45 -16.04 -6.96
N ARG A 78 -2.23 -15.47 -6.99
CA ARG A 78 -1.00 -16.26 -7.07
C ARG A 78 -0.69 -16.96 -5.74
N TYR A 79 -1.12 -16.39 -4.64
CA TYR A 79 -0.89 -16.94 -3.31
C TYR A 79 -1.47 -18.36 -3.23
N GLY A 80 -0.62 -19.33 -2.89
CA GLY A 80 -0.99 -20.73 -2.80
C GLY A 80 -0.83 -21.51 -4.10
N LYS A 81 -0.52 -20.84 -5.22
CA LYS A 81 -0.39 -21.51 -6.52
C LYS A 81 1.07 -21.63 -6.97
N LYS A 82 1.76 -20.50 -7.05
CA LYS A 82 3.16 -20.52 -7.46
C LYS A 82 4.03 -20.44 -6.21
N GLU A 83 4.92 -21.41 -6.03
CA GLU A 83 5.78 -21.52 -4.86
C GLU A 83 4.99 -21.67 -3.56
N GLY A 84 3.79 -22.26 -3.63
CA GLY A 84 2.94 -22.48 -2.47
C GLY A 84 2.38 -21.18 -1.88
N LYS A 85 2.15 -21.19 -0.58
CA LYS A 85 1.62 -20.02 0.14
C LYS A 85 2.76 -19.06 0.46
N ASN A 86 3.24 -18.39 -0.57
CA ASN A 86 4.39 -17.49 -0.44
C ASN A 86 3.96 -16.17 0.22
N ARG A 87 4.51 -15.92 1.39
CA ARG A 87 4.19 -14.74 2.18
C ARG A 87 4.49 -13.44 1.45
N ASN A 88 5.49 -13.45 0.55
CA ASN A 88 5.82 -12.27 -0.25
C ASN A 88 4.69 -11.85 -1.19
N ASP A 89 3.87 -12.78 -1.67
CA ASP A 89 2.71 -12.42 -2.49
C ASP A 89 1.75 -11.52 -1.71
N LEU A 90 1.55 -11.81 -0.43
CA LEU A 90 0.68 -10.99 0.43
C LEU A 90 1.29 -9.61 0.69
N LEU A 91 2.61 -9.54 0.90
CA LEU A 91 3.29 -8.24 1.06
C LEU A 91 3.13 -7.39 -0.19
N LYS A 92 3.20 -8.01 -1.37
CA LYS A 92 3.01 -7.29 -2.63
C LYS A 92 1.57 -6.79 -2.79
N VAL A 93 0.59 -7.58 -2.36
CA VAL A 93 -0.81 -7.13 -2.34
C VAL A 93 -0.95 -5.85 -1.53
N ILE A 94 -0.34 -5.82 -0.34
CA ILE A 94 -0.41 -4.66 0.54
C ILE A 94 0.29 -3.46 -0.10
N HIS A 95 1.48 -3.67 -0.67
CA HIS A 95 2.25 -2.58 -1.27
C HIS A 95 1.48 -1.95 -2.45
N TYR A 96 0.93 -2.77 -3.33
CA TYR A 96 0.12 -2.25 -4.43
C TYR A 96 -1.18 -1.61 -3.93
N GLY A 97 -1.70 -2.06 -2.79
CA GLY A 97 -2.83 -1.40 -2.13
C GLY A 97 -2.50 0.01 -1.68
N ILE A 98 -1.31 0.19 -1.10
CA ILE A 98 -0.81 1.52 -0.72
C ILE A 98 -0.69 2.41 -1.95
N MET A 99 -0.14 1.88 -3.04
CA MET A 99 0.01 2.63 -4.28
C MET A 99 -1.36 2.98 -4.89
N ALA A 100 -2.33 2.08 -4.78
CA ALA A 100 -3.68 2.35 -5.24
C ALA A 100 -4.32 3.50 -4.45
N LEU A 101 -4.11 3.52 -3.14
CA LEU A 101 -4.59 4.61 -2.30
C LEU A 101 -3.96 5.94 -2.70
N HIS A 102 -2.65 5.95 -2.91
CA HIS A 102 -1.96 7.15 -3.36
C HIS A 102 -2.53 7.64 -4.69
N ASN A 103 -2.73 6.72 -5.64
CA ASN A 103 -3.30 7.06 -6.93
C ASN A 103 -4.70 7.64 -6.79
N HIS A 104 -5.52 7.04 -5.94
CA HIS A 104 -6.86 7.54 -5.65
C HIS A 104 -6.81 8.97 -5.11
N ASP A 105 -5.97 9.21 -4.10
CA ASP A 105 -5.87 10.51 -3.46
C ASP A 105 -5.41 11.59 -4.43
N THR A 106 -4.48 11.26 -5.32
CA THR A 106 -3.92 12.24 -6.25
C THR A 106 -4.78 12.47 -7.48
N THR A 107 -5.64 11.53 -7.87
CA THR A 107 -6.51 11.69 -9.03
C THR A 107 -7.88 12.23 -8.66
N GLU A 108 -8.47 11.77 -7.57
CA GLU A 108 -9.80 12.23 -7.16
C GLU A 108 -9.79 13.66 -6.61
N ASN A 109 -8.64 14.15 -6.16
CA ASN A 109 -8.51 15.50 -5.62
C ASN A 109 -8.14 16.53 -6.68
N LYS A 110 -8.16 16.15 -7.97
CA LYS A 110 -7.81 17.05 -9.09
C LYS A 110 -9.00 17.79 -9.66
N LEU A 111 -10.02 17.95 -8.89
CA LEU A 111 -11.18 18.74 -9.33
C LEU A 111 -10.94 20.25 -9.07
#